data_bfcebfe8667c4570006f451f116f6ce8
#
_entry.id   bfcebfe8667c4570006f451f116f6ce8
#
_cell.length_a   1.000
_cell.length_b   1.000
_cell.length_c   1.000
_cell.angle_alpha   90.00
_cell.angle_beta   90.00
_cell.angle_gamma   90.00
#
_symmetry.space_group_name_H-M   'P 1'
#
loop_
_entity.id
_entity.type
_entity.pdbx_description
1 polymer ?
#
loop_
_entity_poly.entity_id
_entity_poly.type
_entity_poly.pdbx_seq_one_letter_code
_entity_poly.pdbx_strand_id
1 'polypeptide(L)'
;MTLTKLEIDRNINTLRVNSKEFSTIDNSKLISMLEESIKNIKDVAYYWATVSAENKGVSNTVAEGEEWLGGPFATVFGIQYYIDTLKDLNKPLNKDLYNNNLNTYK
;
A
#
# COMPACT_ATOMS: atom_id res chain seq x y z
N MET A 1 10.15 12.19 18.18
CA MET A 1 10.88 11.08 18.81
C MET A 1 12.06 10.74 17.93
N THR A 2 13.27 10.95 18.39
CA THR A 2 14.48 10.72 17.59
C THR A 2 15.04 9.35 17.98
N LEU A 3 15.12 8.42 17.01
CA LEU A 3 15.73 7.10 17.24
C LEU A 3 17.25 7.26 17.45
N THR A 4 17.78 6.54 18.40
CA THR A 4 19.23 6.44 18.59
C THR A 4 19.84 5.55 17.50
N LYS A 5 21.15 5.71 17.23
CA LYS A 5 21.88 4.85 16.30
C LYS A 5 21.72 3.36 16.66
N LEU A 6 21.77 3.03 17.94
CA LEU A 6 21.63 1.65 18.42
C LEU A 6 20.25 1.05 18.10
N GLU A 7 19.18 1.85 18.23
CA GLU A 7 17.82 1.42 17.88
C GLU A 7 17.66 1.24 16.37
N ILE A 8 18.25 2.12 15.56
CA ILE A 8 18.27 1.99 14.11
C ILE A 8 19.00 0.71 13.69
N ASP A 9 20.20 0.48 14.21
CA ASP A 9 21.00 -0.70 13.89
C ASP A 9 20.28 -2.00 14.31
N ARG A 10 19.60 -2.01 15.45
CA ARG A 10 18.78 -3.14 15.91
C ARG A 10 17.62 -3.40 14.95
N ASN A 11 16.88 -2.35 14.53
CA ASN A 11 15.75 -2.48 13.63
C ASN A 11 16.20 -2.99 12.26
N ILE A 12 17.29 -2.48 11.70
CA ILE A 12 17.87 -2.96 10.45
C ILE A 12 18.26 -4.44 10.56
N ASN A 13 18.89 -4.84 11.65
CA ASN A 13 19.27 -6.24 11.85
C ASN A 13 18.05 -7.16 11.96
N THR A 14 17.00 -6.74 12.65
CA THR A 14 15.72 -7.46 12.73
C THR A 14 15.09 -7.66 11.34
N LEU A 15 15.05 -6.61 10.52
CA LEU A 15 14.54 -6.70 9.15
C LEU A 15 15.39 -7.65 8.30
N ARG A 16 16.71 -7.60 8.44
CA ARG A 16 17.64 -8.45 7.68
C ARG A 16 17.49 -9.94 8.04
N VAL A 17 17.34 -10.24 9.33
CA VAL A 17 17.13 -11.62 9.79
C VAL A 17 15.81 -12.19 9.29
N ASN A 18 14.73 -11.39 9.32
CA ASN A 18 13.40 -11.83 8.95
C ASN A 18 13.11 -11.76 7.43
N SER A 19 13.98 -11.11 6.66
CA SER A 19 13.78 -10.94 5.21
C SER A 19 13.65 -12.25 4.43
N LYS A 20 14.40 -13.28 4.85
CA LYS A 20 14.34 -14.61 4.20
C LYS A 20 13.00 -15.29 4.42
N GLU A 21 12.48 -15.25 5.64
CA GLU A 21 11.17 -15.80 5.96
C GLU A 21 10.07 -15.05 5.21
N PHE A 22 10.12 -13.72 5.20
CA PHE A 22 9.17 -12.90 4.45
C PHE A 22 9.17 -13.22 2.95
N SER A 23 10.34 -13.47 2.35
CA SER A 23 10.46 -13.80 0.93
C SER A 23 9.82 -15.15 0.53
N THR A 24 9.54 -16.01 1.50
CA THR A 24 8.91 -17.32 1.29
C THR A 24 7.41 -17.33 1.58
N ILE A 25 6.84 -16.20 2.01
CA ILE A 25 5.40 -16.09 2.26
C ILE A 25 4.65 -16.27 0.95
N ASP A 26 3.63 -17.14 0.96
CA ASP A 26 2.79 -17.36 -0.20
C ASP A 26 1.85 -16.18 -0.50
N ASN A 27 1.35 -16.10 -1.72
CA ASN A 27 0.49 -15.02 -2.17
C ASN A 27 -0.81 -14.91 -1.36
N SER A 28 -1.37 -16.02 -0.88
CA SER A 28 -2.61 -16.00 -0.09
C SER A 28 -2.39 -15.34 1.26
N LYS A 29 -1.24 -15.58 1.88
CA LYS A 29 -0.86 -14.92 3.13
C LYS A 29 -0.57 -13.44 2.93
N LEU A 30 0.13 -13.07 1.84
CA LEU A 30 0.36 -11.66 1.50
C LEU A 30 -0.96 -10.92 1.27
N ILE A 31 -1.90 -11.52 0.54
CA ILE A 31 -3.25 -10.95 0.32
C ILE A 31 -3.95 -10.70 1.66
N SER A 32 -3.97 -11.70 2.56
CA SER A 32 -4.58 -11.53 3.90
C SER A 32 -3.95 -10.38 4.69
N MET A 33 -2.63 -10.23 4.65
CA MET A 33 -1.93 -9.13 5.32
C MET A 33 -2.29 -7.77 4.72
N LEU A 34 -2.44 -7.69 3.40
CA LEU A 34 -2.84 -6.47 2.71
C LEU A 34 -4.30 -6.11 2.98
N GLU A 35 -5.21 -7.10 3.02
CA GLU A 35 -6.62 -6.90 3.39
C GLU A 35 -6.75 -6.39 4.83
N GLU A 36 -5.96 -6.93 5.77
CA GLU A 36 -5.90 -6.43 7.15
C GLU A 36 -5.34 -5.00 7.21
N SER A 37 -4.34 -4.68 6.39
CA SER A 37 -3.81 -3.31 6.28
C SER A 37 -4.85 -2.32 5.80
N ILE A 38 -5.68 -2.68 4.81
CA ILE A 38 -6.81 -1.83 4.35
C ILE A 38 -7.79 -1.57 5.49
N LYS A 39 -8.12 -2.59 6.28
CA LYS A 39 -9.00 -2.44 7.42
C LYS A 39 -8.42 -1.47 8.45
N ASN A 40 -7.17 -1.65 8.83
CA ASN A 40 -6.49 -0.79 9.78
C ASN A 40 -6.40 0.68 9.28
N ILE A 41 -6.16 0.89 7.98
CA ILE A 41 -6.17 2.24 7.39
C ILE A 41 -7.55 2.88 7.51
N LYS A 42 -8.63 2.15 7.24
CA LYS A 42 -10.01 2.66 7.39
C LYS A 42 -10.30 3.13 8.81
N ASP A 43 -9.81 2.39 9.80
CA ASP A 43 -10.01 2.72 11.22
C ASP A 43 -9.31 4.04 11.62
N VAL A 44 -8.21 4.38 10.98
CA VAL A 44 -7.44 5.60 11.27
C VAL A 44 -7.60 6.71 10.22
N ALA A 45 -8.35 6.48 9.15
CA ALA A 45 -8.45 7.37 8.00
C ALA A 45 -8.87 8.80 8.36
N TYR A 46 -9.88 8.93 9.22
CA TYR A 46 -10.35 10.24 9.69
C TYR A 46 -9.26 11.00 10.44
N TYR A 47 -8.63 10.34 11.40
CA TYR A 47 -7.55 10.94 12.18
C TYR A 47 -6.37 11.34 11.28
N TRP A 48 -5.99 10.49 10.34
CA TRP A 48 -4.93 10.76 9.38
C TRP A 48 -5.23 12.02 8.56
N ALA A 49 -6.39 12.07 7.89
CA ALA A 49 -6.76 13.22 7.06
C ALA A 49 -6.85 14.51 7.88
N THR A 50 -7.43 14.47 9.08
CA THR A 50 -7.56 15.64 9.97
C THR A 50 -6.21 16.18 10.39
N VAL A 51 -5.32 15.33 10.90
CA VAL A 51 -3.98 15.74 11.32
C VAL A 51 -3.17 16.31 10.15
N SER A 52 -3.31 15.70 8.96
CA SER A 52 -2.65 16.20 7.75
C SER A 52 -3.14 17.60 7.38
N ALA A 53 -4.46 17.82 7.41
CA ALA A 53 -5.06 19.13 7.13
C ALA A 53 -4.64 20.19 8.15
N GLU A 54 -4.60 19.85 9.45
CA GLU A 54 -4.13 20.73 10.51
C GLU A 54 -2.67 21.15 10.30
N ASN A 55 -1.79 20.18 10.04
CA ASN A 55 -0.37 20.44 9.82
C ASN A 55 -0.10 21.31 8.59
N LYS A 56 -0.95 21.26 7.58
CA LYS A 56 -0.88 22.09 6.38
C LYS A 56 -1.62 23.43 6.51
N GLY A 57 -2.39 23.62 7.57
CA GLY A 57 -3.18 24.83 7.77
C GLY A 57 -4.37 24.96 6.82
N VAL A 58 -4.91 23.85 6.33
CA VAL A 58 -6.04 23.80 5.39
C VAL A 58 -7.33 23.24 5.99
N SER A 59 -7.37 23.01 7.30
CA SER A 59 -8.56 22.54 8.01
C SER A 59 -9.75 23.48 7.80
N ASN A 60 -10.94 22.90 7.65
CA ASN A 60 -12.19 23.59 7.38
C ASN A 60 -12.20 24.38 6.05
N THR A 61 -11.34 24.05 5.12
CA THR A 61 -11.32 24.58 3.76
C THR A 61 -11.65 23.50 2.73
N VAL A 62 -11.92 23.88 1.49
CA VAL A 62 -12.10 22.91 0.38
C VAL A 62 -10.86 22.04 0.18
N ALA A 63 -9.67 22.58 0.45
CA ALA A 63 -8.40 21.89 0.32
C ALA A 63 -8.23 20.74 1.34
N GLU A 64 -8.99 20.71 2.43
CA GLU A 64 -9.01 19.56 3.34
C GLU A 64 -9.39 18.24 2.63
N GLY A 65 -10.23 18.31 1.61
CA GLY A 65 -10.61 17.15 0.79
C GLY A 65 -9.42 16.48 0.09
N GLU A 66 -8.37 17.24 -0.24
CA GLU A 66 -7.15 16.70 -0.85
C GLU A 66 -6.39 15.77 0.09
N GLU A 67 -6.48 15.98 1.40
CA GLU A 67 -5.83 15.13 2.40
C GLU A 67 -6.48 13.74 2.47
N TRP A 68 -7.77 13.66 2.22
CA TRP A 68 -8.49 12.39 2.07
C TRP A 68 -8.08 11.65 0.80
N LEU A 69 -8.00 12.36 -0.32
CA LEU A 69 -7.68 11.78 -1.62
C LEU A 69 -6.21 11.34 -1.70
N GLY A 70 -5.29 12.20 -1.29
CA GLY A 70 -3.85 11.92 -1.34
C GLY A 70 -3.33 11.03 -0.21
N GLY A 71 -4.06 10.91 0.89
CA GLY A 71 -3.73 10.12 2.05
C GLY A 71 -4.43 8.74 2.05
N PRO A 72 -5.46 8.58 2.89
CA PRO A 72 -6.12 7.28 3.09
C PRO A 72 -6.65 6.66 1.82
N PHE A 73 -7.30 7.44 0.95
CA PHE A 73 -7.90 6.94 -0.28
C PHE A 73 -6.86 6.38 -1.24
N ALA A 74 -5.83 7.17 -1.60
CA ALA A 74 -4.78 6.72 -2.51
C ALA A 74 -4.05 5.49 -1.97
N THR A 75 -3.83 5.41 -0.66
CA THR A 75 -3.16 4.27 -0.01
C THR A 75 -4.01 3.01 -0.09
N VAL A 76 -5.30 3.09 0.23
CA VAL A 76 -6.22 1.94 0.11
C VAL A 76 -6.31 1.45 -1.35
N PHE A 77 -6.41 2.37 -2.32
CA PHE A 77 -6.44 2.01 -3.73
C PHE A 77 -5.15 1.34 -4.19
N GLY A 78 -3.99 1.86 -3.80
CA GLY A 78 -2.69 1.25 -4.10
C GLY A 78 -2.58 -0.17 -3.57
N ILE A 79 -3.00 -0.40 -2.32
CA ILE A 79 -3.02 -1.74 -1.72
C ILE A 79 -4.00 -2.65 -2.46
N GLN A 80 -5.20 -2.15 -2.83
CA GLN A 80 -6.17 -2.94 -3.57
C GLN A 80 -5.65 -3.40 -4.93
N TYR A 81 -4.97 -2.54 -5.67
CA TYR A 81 -4.31 -2.93 -6.94
C TYR A 81 -3.24 -4.00 -6.73
N TYR A 82 -2.51 -3.94 -5.62
CA TYR A 82 -1.54 -4.98 -5.27
C TYR A 82 -2.22 -6.33 -5.01
N ILE A 83 -3.32 -6.33 -4.25
CA ILE A 83 -4.12 -7.53 -3.98
C ILE A 83 -4.63 -8.13 -5.29
N ASP A 84 -5.19 -7.31 -6.18
CA ASP A 84 -5.71 -7.75 -7.46
C ASP A 84 -4.61 -8.36 -8.34
N THR A 85 -3.44 -7.73 -8.37
CA THR A 85 -2.26 -8.25 -9.07
C THR A 85 -1.84 -9.62 -8.51
N LEU A 86 -1.76 -9.77 -7.19
CA LEU A 86 -1.40 -11.05 -6.56
C LEU A 86 -2.43 -12.16 -6.86
N LYS A 87 -3.72 -11.81 -6.90
CA LYS A 87 -4.80 -12.74 -7.30
C LYS A 87 -4.67 -13.15 -8.77
N ASP A 88 -4.25 -12.26 -9.64
CA ASP A 88 -4.12 -12.51 -11.07
C ASP A 88 -2.84 -13.27 -11.44
N LEU A 89 -1.78 -13.20 -10.62
CA LEU A 89 -0.55 -13.97 -10.87
C LEU A 89 -0.76 -15.49 -10.95
N ASN A 90 -1.81 -16.00 -10.33
CA ASN A 90 -2.17 -17.43 -10.37
C ASN A 90 -3.12 -17.77 -11.53
N LYS A 91 -3.55 -16.80 -12.33
CA LYS A 91 -4.41 -17.03 -13.49
C LYS A 91 -3.58 -17.23 -14.75
N PRO A 92 -4.01 -18.08 -15.70
CA PRO A 92 -3.34 -18.17 -16.98
C PRO A 92 -3.40 -16.81 -17.68
N LEU A 93 -2.29 -16.40 -18.29
CA LEU A 93 -2.22 -15.19 -19.10
C LEU A 93 -3.29 -15.23 -20.20
N ASN A 94 -4.15 -14.21 -20.22
CA ASN A 94 -5.11 -14.07 -21.31
C ASN A 94 -4.37 -13.65 -22.58
N LYS A 95 -4.04 -14.63 -23.43
CA LYS A 95 -3.30 -14.44 -24.69
C LYS A 95 -4.03 -13.50 -25.65
N ASP A 96 -5.35 -13.38 -25.54
CA ASP A 96 -6.15 -12.52 -26.43
C ASP A 96 -5.94 -11.05 -26.11
N LEU A 97 -5.79 -10.66 -24.84
CA LEU A 97 -5.43 -9.30 -24.44
C LEU A 97 -4.02 -8.93 -24.92
N TYR A 98 -3.08 -9.85 -24.90
CA TYR A 98 -1.72 -9.65 -25.35
C TYR A 98 -1.63 -9.51 -26.88
N ASN A 99 -2.33 -10.33 -27.63
CA ASN A 99 -2.34 -10.34 -29.08
C ASN A 99 -3.05 -9.11 -29.67
N ASN A 100 -4.12 -8.63 -29.04
CA ASN A 100 -4.84 -7.44 -29.49
C ASN A 100 -4.02 -6.15 -29.33
N ASN A 101 -3.20 -6.06 -28.29
CA ASN A 101 -2.34 -4.89 -28.07
C ASN A 101 -1.14 -4.84 -29.04
N LEU A 102 -0.59 -5.98 -29.46
CA LEU A 102 0.53 -6.02 -30.42
C LEU A 102 0.09 -5.61 -31.85
N ASN A 103 -1.18 -5.78 -32.22
CA ASN A 103 -1.68 -5.41 -33.54
C ASN A 103 -2.00 -3.90 -33.65
N THR A 104 -2.00 -3.15 -32.57
CA THR A 104 -2.28 -1.71 -32.56
C THR A 104 -1.02 -0.86 -32.83
N TYR A 105 0.17 -1.46 -32.84
CA TYR A 105 1.48 -0.78 -33.05
C TYR A 105 2.15 -1.17 -34.37
N LYS A 106 1.39 -1.55 -35.41
CA LYS A 106 1.90 -1.76 -36.77
C LYS A 106 1.58 -0.59 -37.67
#